data_f3a433ce695ea023faf71ec71ef15163
#
_entry.id   f3a433ce695ea023faf71ec71ef15163
#
_cell.length_a   1.000
_cell.length_b   1.000
_cell.length_c   1.000
_cell.angle_alpha   90.00
_cell.angle_beta   90.00
_cell.angle_gamma   90.00
#
_symmetry.space_group_name_H-M   'P 1'
#
loop_
_entity.id
_entity.type
_entity.pdbx_description
1 polymer ?
#
loop_
_entity_poly.entity_id
_entity_poly.type
_entity_poly.pdbx_seq_one_letter_code
_entity_poly.pdbx_strand_id
1 'polypeptide(L)'
;MKTITITSIPGFDEWREASRECIAKRIPPEHIILQSAHSVQEDLFGSGDEQCESKRPRSNLSIPKSTVMLLKYALCHNDENRFALCYRVLWRVVYENRQLIQMKTDDDVIQLFAMAKAVKRDAYKMSAFLRFREISLEGQEHFVAWYEPEHFSLELKLDFFQTRFKNMRWSIL
;
A
#
# COMPACT_ATOMS: atom_id res chain seq x y z
N MET A 1 -22.87 7.92 -0.53
CA MET A 1 -21.53 7.52 -0.99
C MET A 1 -20.60 7.72 0.18
N LYS A 2 -19.79 6.70 0.56
CA LYS A 2 -18.88 6.80 1.71
C LYS A 2 -17.48 7.17 1.23
N THR A 3 -16.90 8.25 1.76
CA THR A 3 -15.51 8.63 1.47
C THR A 3 -14.62 8.17 2.62
N ILE A 4 -13.49 7.56 2.30
CA ILE A 4 -12.46 7.16 3.25
C ILE A 4 -11.13 7.70 2.75
N THR A 5 -10.48 8.51 3.56
CA THR A 5 -9.18 9.07 3.27
C THR A 5 -8.10 8.26 3.98
N ILE A 6 -7.13 7.76 3.24
CA ILE A 6 -5.97 7.03 3.75
C ILE A 6 -4.85 8.04 4.02
N THR A 7 -4.43 8.14 5.26
CA THR A 7 -3.45 9.15 5.71
C THR A 7 -2.01 8.63 5.72
N SER A 8 -1.83 7.35 5.95
CA SER A 8 -0.52 6.69 5.95
C SER A 8 -0.01 6.40 4.54
N ILE A 9 1.31 6.37 4.36
CA ILE A 9 1.98 6.00 3.12
C ILE A 9 2.84 4.76 3.40
N PRO A 10 2.68 3.68 2.62
CA PRO A 10 1.79 3.45 1.48
C PRO A 10 0.34 3.16 1.85
N GLY A 11 -0.02 3.08 3.14
CA GLY A 11 -1.39 2.99 3.61
C GLY A 11 -2.00 1.58 3.65
N PHE A 12 -1.18 0.52 3.61
CA PHE A 12 -1.71 -0.86 3.55
C PHE A 12 -2.56 -1.24 4.77
N ASP A 13 -2.10 -0.97 5.98
CA ASP A 13 -2.83 -1.41 7.19
C ASP A 13 -4.11 -0.60 7.38
N GLU A 14 -4.06 0.72 7.16
CA GLU A 14 -5.22 1.60 7.21
C GLU A 14 -6.26 1.23 6.14
N TRP A 15 -5.81 1.05 4.88
CA TRP A 15 -6.67 0.57 3.80
C TRP A 15 -7.28 -0.80 4.12
N ARG A 16 -6.49 -1.72 4.69
CA ARG A 16 -6.94 -3.08 5.04
C ARG A 16 -8.04 -3.06 6.09
N GLU A 17 -7.92 -2.21 7.12
CA GLU A 17 -8.95 -2.08 8.16
C GLU A 17 -10.22 -1.46 7.59
N ALA A 18 -10.10 -0.36 6.84
CA ALA A 18 -11.22 0.30 6.18
C ALA A 18 -11.93 -0.65 5.20
N SER A 19 -11.18 -1.37 4.37
CA SER A 19 -11.73 -2.33 3.41
C SER A 19 -12.44 -3.49 4.11
N ARG A 20 -11.88 -3.99 5.23
CA ARG A 20 -12.50 -5.06 6.03
C ARG A 20 -13.85 -4.64 6.60
N GLU A 21 -13.96 -3.41 7.10
CA GLU A 21 -15.21 -2.85 7.58
C GLU A 21 -16.24 -2.72 6.47
N CYS A 22 -15.83 -2.17 5.31
CA CYS A 22 -16.72 -1.98 4.16
C CYS A 22 -17.20 -3.31 3.59
N ILE A 23 -16.35 -4.33 3.50
CA ILE A 23 -16.71 -5.69 3.11
C ILE A 23 -17.72 -6.28 4.11
N ALA A 24 -17.49 -6.16 5.42
CA ALA A 24 -18.40 -6.66 6.43
C ALA A 24 -19.79 -6.01 6.37
N LYS A 25 -19.85 -4.73 6.01
CA LYS A 25 -21.08 -3.97 5.79
C LYS A 25 -21.68 -4.14 4.40
N ARG A 26 -21.07 -4.95 3.53
CA ARG A 26 -21.46 -5.18 2.13
C ARG A 26 -21.61 -3.89 1.33
N ILE A 27 -20.67 -2.96 1.47
CA ILE A 27 -20.64 -1.71 0.71
C ILE A 27 -19.95 -1.99 -0.64
N PRO A 28 -20.64 -1.93 -1.78
CA PRO A 28 -20.03 -2.21 -3.07
C PRO A 28 -19.10 -1.07 -3.52
N PRO A 29 -18.15 -1.37 -4.44
CA PRO A 29 -17.12 -0.41 -4.86
C PRO A 29 -17.65 0.92 -5.39
N GLU A 30 -18.79 0.94 -6.06
CA GLU A 30 -19.44 2.13 -6.62
C GLU A 30 -20.02 3.06 -5.56
N HIS A 31 -20.15 2.61 -4.32
CA HIS A 31 -20.64 3.42 -3.20
C HIS A 31 -19.55 3.89 -2.24
N ILE A 32 -18.28 3.69 -2.62
CA ILE A 32 -17.14 4.10 -1.78
C ILE A 32 -16.09 4.85 -2.61
N ILE A 33 -15.57 5.93 -2.03
CA ILE A 33 -14.38 6.63 -2.52
C ILE A 33 -13.25 6.35 -1.53
N LEU A 34 -12.18 5.76 -2.04
CA LEU A 34 -10.94 5.53 -1.30
C LEU A 34 -9.85 6.41 -1.92
N GLN A 35 -9.32 7.37 -1.17
CA GLN A 35 -8.34 8.34 -1.65
C GLN A 35 -7.18 8.51 -0.67
N SER A 36 -6.04 8.98 -1.16
CA SER A 36 -4.91 9.36 -0.32
C SER A 36 -5.10 10.78 0.21
N ALA A 37 -4.72 11.04 1.46
CA ALA A 37 -4.68 12.39 2.01
C ALA A 37 -3.76 13.32 1.21
N HIS A 38 -2.74 12.78 0.54
CA HIS A 38 -1.80 13.55 -0.29
C HIS A 38 -2.36 13.93 -1.66
N SER A 39 -3.45 13.30 -2.14
CA SER A 39 -4.12 13.64 -3.40
C SER A 39 -5.29 14.60 -3.21
N VAL A 40 -5.68 14.87 -1.97
CA VAL A 40 -6.71 15.88 -1.67
C VAL A 40 -6.04 17.25 -1.74
N GLN A 41 -6.08 17.90 -2.91
CA GLN A 41 -6.00 19.36 -2.96
C GLN A 41 -7.12 19.88 -2.06
N GLU A 42 -6.80 20.82 -1.17
CA GLU A 42 -7.71 21.41 -0.19
C GLU A 42 -9.03 21.83 -0.87
N ASP A 43 -10.02 20.93 -0.81
CA ASP A 43 -11.40 21.35 -1.01
C ASP A 43 -11.78 22.17 0.23
N LEU A 44 -11.84 23.49 0.06
CA LEU A 44 -12.15 24.50 1.07
C LEU A 44 -13.54 24.36 1.72
N PHE A 45 -14.27 23.29 1.43
CA PHE A 45 -15.58 22.99 1.99
C PHE A 45 -15.57 21.61 2.68
N GLY A 46 -15.03 21.59 3.90
CA GLY A 46 -15.01 20.43 4.76
C GLY A 46 -16.40 19.91 5.08
N SER A 47 -16.70 18.72 4.63
CA SER A 47 -17.81 17.90 5.16
C SER A 47 -17.24 16.95 6.21
N GLY A 48 -17.77 17.07 7.44
CA GLY A 48 -17.32 16.50 8.66
C GLY A 48 -16.71 15.07 8.64
N ASP A 49 -15.59 14.96 9.30
CA ASP A 49 -14.96 13.72 9.72
C ASP A 49 -15.89 12.94 10.68
N GLU A 50 -16.55 11.91 10.19
CA GLU A 50 -16.99 10.84 11.07
C GLU A 50 -15.79 9.94 11.40
N GLN A 51 -15.14 10.22 12.52
CA GLN A 51 -14.13 9.34 13.11
C GLN A 51 -14.79 7.98 13.40
N CYS A 52 -14.39 6.98 12.64
CA CYS A 52 -14.88 5.62 12.80
C CYS A 52 -14.19 4.98 14.00
N GLU A 53 -14.90 4.87 15.14
CA GLU A 53 -14.46 4.04 16.26
C GLU A 53 -14.38 2.58 15.82
N SER A 54 -13.16 2.05 15.77
CA SER A 54 -12.88 0.67 15.33
C SER A 54 -13.28 -0.35 16.40
N LYS A 55 -14.53 -0.76 16.42
CA LYS A 55 -14.90 -2.07 16.97
C LYS A 55 -14.62 -3.11 15.88
N ARG A 56 -13.56 -3.90 16.07
CA ARG A 56 -13.12 -4.96 15.13
C ARG A 56 -14.26 -5.94 14.84
N PRO A 57 -14.90 -5.91 13.66
CA PRO A 57 -15.84 -6.95 13.30
C PRO A 57 -15.04 -8.21 13.00
N ARG A 58 -15.28 -9.28 13.74
CA ARG A 58 -14.74 -10.62 13.48
C ARG A 58 -15.47 -11.22 12.27
N SER A 59 -15.17 -10.74 11.07
CA SER A 59 -15.58 -11.43 9.87
C SER A 59 -14.52 -12.49 9.54
N ASN A 60 -14.90 -13.77 9.47
CA ASN A 60 -14.06 -14.87 9.01
C ASN A 60 -13.85 -14.80 7.48
N LEU A 61 -13.37 -13.66 7.00
CA LEU A 61 -13.02 -13.47 5.59
C LEU A 61 -11.72 -14.22 5.30
N SER A 62 -11.87 -15.38 4.68
CA SER A 62 -10.71 -16.18 4.22
C SER A 62 -10.31 -15.75 2.82
N ILE A 63 -9.32 -14.86 2.73
CA ILE A 63 -8.71 -14.43 1.47
C ILE A 63 -7.40 -15.19 1.27
N PRO A 64 -7.08 -15.70 0.07
CA PRO A 64 -5.80 -16.35 -0.20
C PRO A 64 -4.60 -15.44 0.13
N LYS A 65 -3.58 -15.98 0.78
CA LYS A 65 -2.37 -15.21 1.13
C LYS A 65 -1.71 -14.57 -0.09
N SER A 66 -1.72 -15.26 -1.25
CA SER A 66 -1.21 -14.73 -2.52
C SER A 66 -1.94 -13.46 -2.96
N THR A 67 -3.27 -13.42 -2.80
CA THR A 67 -4.07 -12.22 -3.10
C THR A 67 -3.71 -11.07 -2.17
N VAL A 68 -3.61 -11.32 -0.86
CA VAL A 68 -3.20 -10.29 0.11
C VAL A 68 -1.83 -9.72 -0.21
N MET A 69 -0.86 -10.58 -0.56
CA MET A 69 0.47 -10.13 -0.97
C MET A 69 0.45 -9.30 -2.25
N LEU A 70 -0.37 -9.69 -3.24
CA LEU A 70 -0.51 -8.93 -4.48
C LEU A 70 -1.10 -7.54 -4.22
N LEU A 71 -2.15 -7.45 -3.40
CA LEU A 71 -2.75 -6.19 -2.97
C LEU A 71 -1.74 -5.32 -2.22
N LYS A 72 -0.95 -5.90 -1.30
CA LYS A 72 0.09 -5.16 -0.58
C LYS A 72 1.10 -4.50 -1.53
N TYR A 73 1.56 -5.22 -2.56
CA TYR A 73 2.45 -4.63 -3.57
C TYR A 73 1.76 -3.56 -4.40
N ALA A 74 0.53 -3.79 -4.86
CA ALA A 74 -0.20 -2.81 -5.67
C ALA A 74 -0.49 -1.52 -4.90
N LEU A 75 -0.76 -1.58 -3.60
CA LEU A 75 -0.98 -0.42 -2.74
C LEU A 75 0.28 0.45 -2.54
N CYS A 76 1.47 -0.11 -2.77
CA CYS A 76 2.71 0.66 -2.80
C CYS A 76 2.94 1.38 -4.14
N HIS A 77 2.06 1.24 -5.14
CA HIS A 77 2.15 1.97 -6.40
C HIS A 77 1.82 3.45 -6.20
N ASN A 78 2.37 4.35 -7.01
CA ASN A 78 2.14 5.80 -6.92
C ASN A 78 0.82 6.26 -7.58
N ASP A 79 0.11 5.39 -8.32
CA ASP A 79 -1.17 5.70 -8.92
C ASP A 79 -2.23 6.02 -7.85
N GLU A 80 -2.93 7.14 -8.01
CA GLU A 80 -3.96 7.59 -7.07
C GLU A 80 -5.14 6.63 -6.97
N ASN A 81 -5.46 5.91 -8.07
CA ASN A 81 -6.55 4.95 -8.12
C ASN A 81 -6.22 3.59 -7.45
N ARG A 82 -5.00 3.39 -6.94
CA ARG A 82 -4.55 2.13 -6.35
C ARG A 82 -5.50 1.59 -5.26
N PHE A 83 -6.01 2.47 -4.42
CA PHE A 83 -6.91 2.10 -3.32
C PHE A 83 -8.27 1.61 -3.83
N ALA A 84 -8.85 2.32 -4.80
CA ALA A 84 -10.13 1.98 -5.41
C ALA A 84 -10.04 0.67 -6.21
N LEU A 85 -9.01 0.50 -7.03
CA LEU A 85 -8.75 -0.72 -7.78
C LEU A 85 -8.57 -1.93 -6.83
N CYS A 86 -7.74 -1.78 -5.79
CA CYS A 86 -7.52 -2.86 -4.83
C CYS A 86 -8.80 -3.25 -4.09
N TYR A 87 -9.66 -2.28 -3.75
CA TYR A 87 -10.94 -2.55 -3.10
C TYR A 87 -11.92 -3.26 -4.06
N ARG A 88 -12.00 -2.82 -5.32
CA ARG A 88 -12.85 -3.46 -6.34
C ARG A 88 -12.44 -4.92 -6.57
N VAL A 89 -11.16 -5.19 -6.71
CA VAL A 89 -10.66 -6.57 -6.83
C VAL A 89 -10.96 -7.38 -5.57
N LEU A 90 -10.74 -6.81 -4.39
CA LEU A 90 -11.03 -7.48 -3.11
C LEU A 90 -12.51 -7.83 -2.99
N TRP A 91 -13.40 -6.90 -3.33
CA TRP A 91 -14.85 -7.11 -3.35
C TRP A 91 -15.24 -8.28 -4.24
N ARG A 92 -14.74 -8.29 -5.48
CA ARG A 92 -15.01 -9.34 -6.47
C ARG A 92 -14.47 -10.69 -6.03
N VAL A 93 -13.29 -10.73 -5.39
CA VAL A 93 -12.73 -11.97 -4.81
C VAL A 93 -13.61 -12.53 -3.69
N VAL A 94 -14.21 -11.66 -2.89
CA VAL A 94 -15.03 -12.07 -1.73
C VAL A 94 -16.44 -12.50 -2.14
N TYR A 95 -17.08 -11.77 -3.06
CA TYR A 95 -18.51 -11.93 -3.32
C TYR A 95 -18.85 -12.54 -4.68
N GLU A 96 -17.94 -12.48 -5.67
CA GLU A 96 -18.22 -12.92 -7.02
C GLU A 96 -17.41 -14.17 -7.39
N ASN A 97 -16.08 -14.06 -7.37
CA ASN A 97 -15.20 -15.14 -7.79
C ASN A 97 -13.90 -15.21 -6.97
N ARG A 98 -13.82 -16.19 -6.08
CA ARG A 98 -12.64 -16.39 -5.24
C ARG A 98 -11.34 -16.65 -6.02
N GLN A 99 -11.45 -17.12 -7.27
CA GLN A 99 -10.32 -17.40 -8.18
C GLN A 99 -10.06 -16.26 -9.16
N LEU A 100 -10.67 -15.08 -8.98
CA LEU A 100 -10.56 -13.93 -9.87
C LEU A 100 -9.11 -13.63 -10.26
N ILE A 101 -8.17 -13.68 -9.30
CA ILE A 101 -6.74 -13.41 -9.52
C ILE A 101 -6.08 -14.36 -10.54
N GLN A 102 -6.68 -15.50 -10.82
CA GLN A 102 -6.19 -16.43 -11.85
C GLN A 102 -6.66 -16.06 -13.26
N MET A 103 -7.66 -15.20 -13.38
CA MET A 103 -8.23 -14.73 -14.65
C MET A 103 -7.35 -13.64 -15.26
N LYS A 104 -6.30 -14.05 -15.98
CA LYS A 104 -5.30 -13.12 -16.56
C LYS A 104 -5.85 -12.24 -17.70
N THR A 105 -7.08 -12.43 -18.11
CA THR A 105 -7.78 -11.64 -19.14
C THR A 105 -8.70 -10.57 -18.53
N ASP A 106 -8.85 -10.54 -17.23
CA ASP A 106 -9.65 -9.54 -16.52
C ASP A 106 -8.87 -8.23 -16.38
N ASP A 107 -9.47 -7.11 -16.78
CA ASP A 107 -8.82 -5.81 -16.85
C ASP A 107 -8.32 -5.33 -15.46
N ASP A 108 -9.12 -5.51 -14.41
CA ASP A 108 -8.72 -5.15 -13.05
C ASP A 108 -7.54 -6.00 -12.57
N VAL A 109 -7.54 -7.29 -12.92
CA VAL A 109 -6.47 -8.22 -12.57
C VAL A 109 -5.20 -7.88 -13.33
N ILE A 110 -5.29 -7.56 -14.63
CA ILE A 110 -4.15 -7.11 -15.46
C ILE A 110 -3.52 -5.86 -14.83
N GLN A 111 -4.35 -4.85 -14.51
CA GLN A 111 -3.88 -3.61 -13.92
C GLN A 111 -3.22 -3.85 -12.55
N LEU A 112 -3.83 -4.66 -11.69
CA LEU A 112 -3.30 -5.01 -10.38
C LEU A 112 -1.93 -5.70 -10.48
N PHE A 113 -1.76 -6.64 -11.41
CA PHE A 113 -0.48 -7.30 -11.66
C PHE A 113 0.58 -6.34 -12.23
N ALA A 114 0.18 -5.42 -13.11
CA ALA A 114 1.08 -4.40 -13.67
C ALA A 114 1.63 -3.50 -12.56
N MET A 115 0.75 -2.97 -11.68
CA MET A 115 1.16 -2.17 -10.52
C MET A 115 2.10 -2.93 -9.59
N ALA A 116 1.74 -4.15 -9.21
CA ALA A 116 2.58 -4.97 -8.33
C ALA A 116 3.95 -5.30 -8.96
N LYS A 117 4.01 -5.50 -10.28
CA LYS A 117 5.26 -5.73 -11.01
C LYS A 117 6.14 -4.48 -11.04
N ALA A 118 5.56 -3.31 -11.27
CA ALA A 118 6.29 -2.04 -11.24
C ALA A 118 6.93 -1.79 -9.88
N VAL A 119 6.17 -1.92 -8.81
CA VAL A 119 6.65 -1.78 -7.42
C VAL A 119 7.74 -2.80 -7.08
N LYS A 120 7.58 -4.07 -7.46
CA LYS A 120 8.62 -5.09 -7.25
C LYS A 120 9.92 -4.75 -7.98
N ARG A 121 9.82 -4.24 -9.21
CA ARG A 121 10.98 -3.81 -9.99
C ARG A 121 11.70 -2.64 -9.32
N ASP A 122 10.95 -1.65 -8.84
CA ASP A 122 11.48 -0.49 -8.13
C ASP A 122 12.18 -0.91 -6.82
N ALA A 123 11.55 -1.73 -6.00
CA ALA A 123 12.14 -2.30 -4.79
C ALA A 123 13.42 -3.13 -5.06
N TYR A 124 13.47 -3.83 -6.19
CA TYR A 124 14.68 -4.56 -6.61
C TYR A 124 15.81 -3.59 -7.01
N LYS A 125 15.50 -2.54 -7.80
CA LYS A 125 16.46 -1.49 -8.17
C LYS A 125 17.06 -0.85 -6.92
N MET A 126 16.25 -0.51 -5.92
CA MET A 126 16.71 0.03 -4.64
C MET A 126 17.76 -0.87 -4.00
N SER A 127 17.47 -2.17 -3.86
CA SER A 127 18.41 -3.13 -3.25
C SER A 127 19.72 -3.29 -4.05
N ALA A 128 19.66 -3.14 -5.39
CA ALA A 128 20.80 -3.34 -6.27
C ALA A 128 21.69 -2.09 -6.37
N PHE A 129 21.10 -0.89 -6.33
CA PHE A 129 21.79 0.35 -6.69
C PHE A 129 22.01 1.30 -5.50
N LEU A 130 21.35 1.12 -4.38
CA LEU A 130 21.57 1.96 -3.19
C LEU A 130 23.02 1.79 -2.70
N ARG A 131 23.69 2.92 -2.47
CA ARG A 131 25.08 2.98 -2.00
C ARG A 131 25.17 3.88 -0.79
N PHE A 132 25.68 3.36 0.31
CA PHE A 132 25.97 4.12 1.51
C PHE A 132 27.33 4.81 1.38
N ARG A 133 27.38 6.05 1.86
CA ARG A 133 28.60 6.82 2.06
C ARG A 133 28.79 7.05 3.54
N GLU A 134 30.00 6.84 4.01
CA GLU A 134 30.41 7.14 5.38
C GLU A 134 30.50 8.65 5.56
N ILE A 135 29.93 9.15 6.67
CA ILE A 135 30.05 10.51 7.14
C ILE A 135 30.37 10.50 8.63
N SER A 136 30.97 11.56 9.15
CA SER A 136 31.06 11.78 10.59
C SER A 136 29.92 12.68 11.04
N LEU A 137 29.05 12.14 11.90
CA LEU A 137 27.96 12.88 12.51
C LEU A 137 28.19 12.95 14.02
N GLU A 138 28.38 14.15 14.54
CA GLU A 138 28.68 14.36 15.98
C GLU A 138 29.87 13.52 16.49
N GLY A 139 30.90 13.34 15.67
CA GLY A 139 32.07 12.53 16.00
C GLY A 139 31.88 11.02 15.96
N GLN A 140 30.74 10.55 15.45
CA GLN A 140 30.43 9.14 15.28
C GLN A 140 30.30 8.78 13.80
N GLU A 141 30.72 7.56 13.47
CA GLU A 141 30.56 7.00 12.13
C GLU A 141 29.09 6.80 11.80
N HIS A 142 28.63 7.33 10.69
CA HIS A 142 27.26 7.20 10.18
C HIS A 142 27.28 6.98 8.67
N PHE A 143 26.38 6.14 8.16
CA PHE A 143 26.31 5.78 6.74
C PHE A 143 25.02 6.34 6.13
N VAL A 144 25.15 7.19 5.12
CA VAL A 144 24.01 7.83 4.47
C VAL A 144 23.92 7.39 3.01
N ALA A 145 22.71 7.04 2.59
CA ALA A 145 22.41 6.80 1.19
C ALA A 145 21.27 7.71 0.74
N TRP A 146 21.37 8.16 -0.51
CA TRP A 146 20.28 8.86 -1.19
C TRP A 146 19.63 7.90 -2.17
N TYR A 147 18.29 7.80 -2.13
CA TYR A 147 17.53 7.04 -3.10
C TYR A 147 16.12 7.63 -3.26
N GLU A 148 15.73 7.90 -4.50
CA GLU A 148 14.42 8.40 -4.87
C GLU A 148 13.64 7.29 -5.56
N PRO A 149 12.77 6.56 -4.84
CA PRO A 149 11.97 5.50 -5.41
C PRO A 149 10.85 6.07 -6.29
N GLU A 150 10.56 5.36 -7.39
CA GLU A 150 9.43 5.70 -8.28
C GLU A 150 8.06 5.44 -7.62
N HIS A 151 8.03 4.49 -6.67
CA HIS A 151 6.85 4.05 -5.93
C HIS A 151 7.14 4.01 -4.43
N PHE A 152 6.12 3.79 -3.60
CA PHE A 152 6.28 3.68 -2.13
C PHE A 152 6.91 2.32 -1.73
N SER A 153 8.05 2.01 -2.31
CA SER A 153 8.68 0.68 -2.22
C SER A 153 9.66 0.53 -1.05
N LEU A 154 10.00 1.61 -0.34
CA LEU A 154 10.97 1.61 0.75
C LEU A 154 10.56 0.66 1.88
N GLU A 155 9.31 0.71 2.34
CA GLU A 155 8.82 -0.15 3.41
C GLU A 155 8.94 -1.65 3.11
N LEU A 156 8.82 -2.02 1.82
CA LEU A 156 8.96 -3.41 1.39
C LEU A 156 10.40 -3.94 1.53
N LYS A 157 11.36 -3.05 1.75
CA LYS A 157 12.79 -3.34 1.83
C LYS A 157 13.43 -3.02 3.19
N LEU A 158 12.67 -2.44 4.12
CA LEU A 158 13.21 -2.10 5.44
C LEU A 158 13.81 -3.32 6.15
N ASP A 159 13.10 -4.44 6.20
CA ASP A 159 13.59 -5.68 6.83
C ASP A 159 14.90 -6.16 6.19
N PHE A 160 15.01 -6.06 4.86
CA PHE A 160 16.24 -6.40 4.15
C PHE A 160 17.41 -5.52 4.58
N PHE A 161 17.22 -4.19 4.61
CA PHE A 161 18.28 -3.26 4.99
C PHE A 161 18.64 -3.39 6.47
N GLN A 162 17.66 -3.53 7.36
CA GLN A 162 17.88 -3.74 8.80
C GLN A 162 18.66 -5.02 9.06
N THR A 163 18.35 -6.10 8.37
CA THR A 163 19.08 -7.38 8.51
C THR A 163 20.48 -7.30 7.93
N ARG A 164 20.63 -6.67 6.76
CA ARG A 164 21.90 -6.58 6.02
C ARG A 164 22.92 -5.68 6.73
N PHE A 165 22.44 -4.58 7.30
CA PHE A 165 23.26 -3.51 7.88
C PHE A 165 23.02 -3.32 9.39
N LYS A 166 22.70 -4.41 10.09
CA LYS A 166 22.35 -4.39 11.52
C LYS A 166 23.41 -3.81 12.45
N ASN A 167 24.69 -3.84 12.04
CA ASN A 167 25.82 -3.35 12.84
C ASN A 167 26.27 -1.94 12.43
N MET A 168 25.55 -1.31 11.52
CA MET A 168 25.87 0.04 11.03
C MET A 168 24.78 1.01 11.49
N ARG A 169 25.18 2.26 11.78
CA ARG A 169 24.24 3.39 11.90
C ARG A 169 24.01 3.96 10.52
N TRP A 170 22.82 3.83 9.99
CA TRP A 170 22.53 4.26 8.63
C TRP A 170 21.21 5.01 8.49
N SER A 171 21.15 5.86 7.47
CA SER A 171 19.94 6.56 7.02
C SER A 171 19.81 6.48 5.52
N ILE A 172 18.58 6.38 5.03
CA ILE A 172 18.23 6.53 3.62
C ILE A 172 17.41 7.82 3.51
N LEU A 173 17.85 8.74 2.65
CA LEU A 173 17.25 10.04 2.39
C LEU A 173 16.59 10.05 1.03
#